data_3b10e135e9809eb872ead05546bfa4a5
#
_entry.id   3b10e135e9809eb872ead05546bfa4a5
#
_cell.length_a   1.000
_cell.length_b   1.000
_cell.length_c   1.000
_cell.angle_alpha   90.00
_cell.angle_beta   90.00
_cell.angle_gamma   90.00
#
_symmetry.space_group_name_H-M   'P 1'
#
loop_
_entity.id
_entity.type
_entity.pdbx_description
1 polymer ?
#
loop_
_entity_poly.entity_id
_entity_poly.type
_entity_poly.pdbx_seq_one_letter_code
_entity_poly.pdbx_strand_id
1 'polypeptide(L)'
;MARVSEMFMQQLSDMHVMDIKDSIVFVVDMINGFIHEGALADEAINEITQNIIEVLEALDTRNIFIADAHPPKTREFLSFPSHCVIGTRESEVVEELQPYIHELFHKNSTNTFTCMDFQSFIEEKRLDTY
;
A
#
# COMPACT_ATOMS: atom_id res chain seq x y z
N MET A 1 21.55 6.60 15.24
CA MET A 1 20.69 6.97 14.11
C MET A 1 19.24 7.02 14.57
N ALA A 2 18.53 8.09 14.29
CA ALA A 2 17.11 8.18 14.63
C ALA A 2 16.29 7.16 13.82
N ARG A 3 15.24 6.60 14.43
CA ARG A 3 14.32 5.71 13.73
C ARG A 3 13.47 6.52 12.75
N VAL A 4 12.96 5.88 11.70
CA VAL A 4 12.09 6.53 10.70
C VAL A 4 10.88 7.19 11.36
N SER A 5 10.27 6.54 12.35
CA SER A 5 9.16 7.10 13.12
C SER A 5 9.53 8.41 13.83
N GLU A 6 10.73 8.48 14.42
CA GLU A 6 11.19 9.70 15.10
C GLU A 6 11.43 10.84 14.10
N MET A 7 12.06 10.54 12.96
CA MET A 7 12.27 11.52 11.88
C MET A 7 10.93 12.01 11.31
N PHE A 8 10.00 11.09 11.10
CA PHE A 8 8.66 11.39 10.57
C PHE A 8 7.87 12.25 11.57
N MET A 9 7.88 11.91 12.85
CA MET A 9 7.22 12.70 13.90
C MET A 9 7.82 14.10 14.02
N GLN A 10 9.12 14.25 13.82
CA GLN A 10 9.76 15.57 13.79
C GLN A 10 9.25 16.43 12.63
N GLN A 11 9.12 15.82 11.44
CA GLN A 11 8.52 16.50 10.29
C GLN A 11 7.06 16.89 10.54
N LEU A 12 6.28 15.98 11.16
CA LEU A 12 4.88 16.24 11.51
C LEU A 12 4.72 17.37 12.52
N SER A 13 5.67 17.55 13.43
CA SER A 13 5.61 18.63 14.42
C SER A 13 5.66 20.02 13.78
N ASP A 14 6.18 20.12 12.55
CA ASP A 14 6.26 21.34 11.77
C ASP A 14 4.99 21.57 10.91
N MET A 15 4.08 20.57 10.87
CA MET A 15 2.81 20.66 10.12
C MET A 15 1.70 21.23 11.00
N HIS A 16 0.69 21.79 10.34
CA HIS A 16 -0.53 22.22 11.01
C HIS A 16 -1.30 21.01 11.58
N VAL A 17 -1.76 21.09 12.83
CA VAL A 17 -2.43 19.96 13.52
C VAL A 17 -3.65 19.42 12.76
N MET A 18 -4.38 20.26 12.04
CA MET A 18 -5.52 19.84 11.23
C MET A 18 -5.09 18.93 10.07
N ASP A 19 -3.94 19.19 9.45
CA ASP A 19 -3.43 18.40 8.32
C ASP A 19 -3.12 16.96 8.73
N ILE A 20 -2.63 16.77 9.96
CA ILE A 20 -2.34 15.44 10.49
C ILE A 20 -3.63 14.63 10.72
N LYS A 21 -4.65 15.25 11.30
CA LYS A 21 -5.93 14.59 11.61
C LYS A 21 -6.72 14.22 10.36
N ASP A 22 -6.58 15.02 9.32
CA ASP A 22 -7.30 14.82 8.06
C ASP A 22 -6.48 13.99 7.05
N SER A 23 -5.30 13.50 7.44
CA SER A 23 -4.45 12.71 6.55
C SER A 23 -4.97 11.28 6.36
N ILE A 24 -4.65 10.72 5.21
CA ILE A 24 -4.91 9.32 4.85
C ILE A 24 -3.57 8.70 4.47
N VAL A 25 -3.33 7.48 4.93
CA VAL A 25 -2.12 6.75 4.55
C VAL A 25 -2.44 5.73 3.47
N PHE A 26 -1.73 5.82 2.36
CA PHE A 26 -1.77 4.80 1.31
C PHE A 26 -0.54 3.91 1.41
N VAL A 27 -0.75 2.62 1.57
CA VAL A 27 0.29 1.59 1.54
C VAL A 27 0.16 0.82 0.23
N VAL A 28 1.16 0.96 -0.63
CA VAL A 28 1.09 0.47 -2.01
C VAL A 28 2.06 -0.69 -2.22
N ASP A 29 1.52 -1.80 -2.72
CA ASP A 29 2.28 -2.96 -3.19
C ASP A 29 3.18 -3.64 -2.13
N MET A 30 2.83 -3.54 -0.86
CA MET A 30 3.46 -4.32 0.21
C MET A 30 2.85 -5.72 0.26
N ILE A 31 3.12 -6.51 -0.76
CA ILE A 31 2.54 -7.82 -1.01
C ILE A 31 3.62 -8.90 -1.14
N ASN A 32 3.21 -10.15 -0.91
CA ASN A 32 4.15 -11.28 -0.93
C ASN A 32 4.88 -11.42 -2.26
N GLY A 33 4.23 -11.15 -3.38
CA GLY A 33 4.80 -11.29 -4.72
C GLY A 33 5.92 -10.30 -5.06
N PHE A 34 6.06 -9.22 -4.28
CA PHE A 34 7.18 -8.27 -4.41
C PHE A 34 8.22 -8.40 -3.29
N ILE A 35 7.89 -9.14 -2.23
CA ILE A 35 8.76 -9.21 -1.05
C ILE A 35 9.30 -10.63 -0.82
N HIS A 36 8.41 -11.62 -0.72
CA HIS A 36 8.78 -12.93 -0.19
C HIS A 36 8.83 -14.05 -1.23
N GLU A 37 7.99 -14.02 -2.26
CA GLU A 37 7.85 -15.14 -3.17
C GLU A 37 7.43 -14.71 -4.58
N GLY A 38 7.92 -15.41 -5.57
CA GLY A 38 7.57 -15.17 -6.96
C GLY A 38 8.68 -14.52 -7.77
N ALA A 39 8.39 -14.30 -9.05
CA ALA A 39 9.40 -13.88 -10.03
C ALA A 39 9.95 -12.47 -9.82
N LEU A 40 9.20 -11.61 -9.14
CA LEU A 40 9.61 -10.22 -8.87
C LEU A 40 9.93 -9.95 -7.39
N ALA A 41 9.99 -10.98 -6.56
CA ALA A 41 10.23 -10.81 -5.13
C ALA A 41 11.68 -10.36 -4.84
N ASP A 42 11.80 -9.39 -3.95
CA ASP A 42 13.06 -8.93 -3.39
C ASP A 42 12.91 -8.72 -1.88
N GLU A 43 13.52 -9.61 -1.09
CA GLU A 43 13.47 -9.57 0.37
C GLU A 43 14.03 -8.26 0.96
N ALA A 44 14.85 -7.53 0.25
CA ALA A 44 15.34 -6.24 0.72
C ALA A 44 14.20 -5.23 0.95
N ILE A 45 13.09 -5.38 0.23
CA ILE A 45 11.89 -4.55 0.42
C ILE A 45 11.31 -4.72 1.82
N ASN A 46 11.45 -5.92 2.41
CA ASN A 46 10.93 -6.18 3.76
C ASN A 46 11.57 -5.31 4.86
N GLU A 47 12.73 -4.73 4.59
CA GLU A 47 13.41 -3.83 5.54
C GLU A 47 12.55 -2.60 5.90
N ILE A 48 11.64 -2.18 5.02
CA ILE A 48 10.76 -1.03 5.28
C ILE A 48 9.49 -1.41 6.03
N THR A 49 9.16 -2.68 6.18
CA THR A 49 7.88 -3.13 6.77
C THR A 49 7.70 -2.59 8.19
N GLN A 50 8.72 -2.69 9.03
CA GLN A 50 8.65 -2.17 10.40
C GLN A 50 8.50 -0.65 10.44
N ASN A 51 9.16 0.06 9.53
CA ASN A 51 9.04 1.51 9.42
C ASN A 51 7.62 1.93 9.02
N ILE A 52 6.98 1.17 8.13
CA ILE A 52 5.57 1.39 7.76
C ILE A 52 4.67 1.21 8.98
N ILE A 53 4.86 0.14 9.74
CA ILE A 53 4.08 -0.10 10.98
C ILE A 53 4.23 1.08 11.95
N GLU A 54 5.44 1.56 12.16
CA GLU A 54 5.69 2.71 13.04
C GLU A 54 4.96 3.98 12.57
N VAL A 55 4.90 4.21 11.26
CA VAL A 55 4.15 5.35 10.69
C VAL A 55 2.64 5.16 10.90
N LEU A 56 2.12 3.97 10.61
CA LEU A 56 0.69 3.68 10.75
C LEU A 56 0.22 3.83 12.21
N GLU A 57 1.01 3.36 13.15
CA GLU A 57 0.73 3.48 14.58
C GLU A 57 0.86 4.93 15.07
N ALA A 58 1.86 5.67 14.57
CA ALA A 58 2.09 7.06 14.97
C ALA A 58 0.98 8.00 14.50
N LEU A 59 0.46 7.80 13.29
CA LEU A 59 -0.61 8.62 12.73
C LEU A 59 -1.99 8.24 13.23
N ASP A 60 -2.23 6.96 13.42
CA ASP A 60 -3.54 6.41 13.81
C ASP A 60 -4.70 7.00 12.97
N THR A 61 -4.48 7.09 11.67
CA THR A 61 -5.43 7.61 10.69
C THR A 61 -6.02 6.47 9.85
N ARG A 62 -6.77 6.82 8.82
CA ARG A 62 -7.32 5.83 7.90
C ARG A 62 -6.22 5.27 7.00
N ASN A 63 -6.11 3.94 6.93
CA ASN A 63 -5.12 3.23 6.14
C ASN A 63 -5.79 2.56 4.94
N ILE A 64 -5.35 2.92 3.75
CA ILE A 64 -5.83 2.36 2.49
C ILE A 64 -4.69 1.58 1.85
N PHE A 65 -4.90 0.28 1.66
CA PHE A 65 -3.93 -0.61 1.03
C PHE A 65 -4.29 -0.84 -0.43
N ILE A 66 -3.27 -0.83 -1.26
CA ILE A 66 -3.39 -1.04 -2.70
C ILE A 66 -2.41 -2.13 -3.09
N ALA A 67 -2.91 -3.15 -3.78
CA ALA A 67 -2.14 -4.34 -4.11
C ALA A 67 -2.34 -4.75 -5.57
N ASP A 68 -1.25 -5.12 -6.23
CA ASP A 68 -1.35 -5.74 -7.54
C ASP A 68 -2.07 -7.10 -7.45
N ALA A 69 -3.02 -7.30 -8.34
CA ALA A 69 -3.71 -8.57 -8.50
C ALA A 69 -4.07 -8.75 -9.98
N HIS A 70 -3.25 -9.51 -10.70
CA HIS A 70 -3.35 -9.65 -12.14
C HIS A 70 -4.15 -10.88 -12.53
N PRO A 71 -5.06 -10.78 -13.53
CA PRO A 71 -5.61 -11.98 -14.17
C PRO A 71 -4.50 -12.86 -14.75
N PRO A 72 -4.72 -14.19 -14.86
CA PRO A 72 -3.70 -15.11 -15.35
C PRO A 72 -3.16 -14.79 -16.77
N LYS A 73 -3.92 -14.02 -17.55
CA LYS A 73 -3.57 -13.63 -18.92
C LYS A 73 -3.68 -12.11 -19.09
N THR A 74 -2.93 -11.36 -18.31
CA THR A 74 -2.88 -9.90 -18.44
C THR A 74 -1.83 -9.46 -19.45
N ARG A 75 -2.03 -8.28 -20.06
CA ARG A 75 -1.06 -7.67 -20.99
C ARG A 75 0.30 -7.42 -20.36
N GLU A 76 0.34 -7.20 -19.07
CA GLU A 76 1.58 -6.95 -18.33
C GLU A 76 2.56 -8.12 -18.46
N PHE A 77 2.06 -9.34 -18.55
CA PHE A 77 2.88 -10.54 -18.71
C PHE A 77 3.51 -10.70 -20.11
N LEU A 78 3.24 -9.77 -21.03
CA LEU A 78 3.99 -9.66 -22.28
C LEU A 78 5.37 -9.00 -22.05
N SER A 79 5.52 -8.20 -21.02
CA SER A 79 6.74 -7.46 -20.70
C SER A 79 7.42 -7.94 -19.42
N PHE A 80 6.66 -8.54 -18.52
CA PHE A 80 7.15 -9.05 -17.23
C PHE A 80 6.78 -10.54 -17.07
N PRO A 81 7.55 -11.30 -16.29
CA PRO A 81 7.12 -12.65 -15.94
C PRO A 81 5.79 -12.61 -15.17
N SER A 82 5.04 -13.73 -15.20
CA SER A 82 3.81 -13.87 -14.43
C SER A 82 4.11 -13.64 -12.94
N HIS A 83 3.34 -12.76 -12.31
CA HIS A 83 3.49 -12.39 -10.91
C HIS A 83 2.16 -11.89 -10.34
N CYS A 84 2.02 -11.93 -9.04
CA CYS A 84 0.87 -11.39 -8.31
C CYS A 84 -0.48 -11.77 -8.94
N VAL A 85 -0.62 -13.04 -9.35
CA VAL A 85 -1.87 -13.51 -9.96
C VAL A 85 -2.97 -13.49 -8.93
N ILE A 86 -4.14 -12.99 -9.33
CA ILE A 86 -5.31 -12.88 -8.46
C ILE A 86 -5.66 -14.22 -7.82
N GLY A 87 -5.98 -14.20 -6.52
CA GLY A 87 -6.31 -15.39 -5.75
C GLY A 87 -5.10 -16.23 -5.32
N THR A 88 -3.88 -15.83 -5.65
CA THR A 88 -2.66 -16.46 -5.15
C THR A 88 -2.10 -15.68 -3.96
N ARG A 89 -1.23 -16.34 -3.19
CA ARG A 89 -0.55 -15.71 -2.06
C ARG A 89 0.31 -14.51 -2.47
N GLU A 90 0.84 -14.51 -3.69
CA GLU A 90 1.63 -13.39 -4.20
C GLU A 90 0.84 -12.06 -4.18
N SER A 91 -0.47 -12.10 -4.43
CA SER A 91 -1.32 -10.90 -4.45
C SER A 91 -1.81 -10.45 -3.06
N GLU A 92 -1.44 -11.18 -2.01
CA GLU A 92 -1.83 -10.85 -0.63
C GLU A 92 -0.84 -9.89 0.01
N VAL A 93 -1.35 -8.95 0.80
CA VAL A 93 -0.54 -8.06 1.66
C VAL A 93 0.26 -8.92 2.63
N VAL A 94 1.51 -8.53 2.89
CA VAL A 94 2.36 -9.25 3.84
C VAL A 94 1.70 -9.35 5.22
N GLU A 95 1.89 -10.47 5.89
CA GLU A 95 1.17 -10.83 7.11
C GLU A 95 1.27 -9.76 8.20
N GLU A 96 2.45 -9.17 8.37
CA GLU A 96 2.72 -8.16 9.40
C GLU A 96 1.90 -6.88 9.24
N LEU A 97 1.46 -6.56 8.02
CA LEU A 97 0.68 -5.37 7.71
C LEU A 97 -0.83 -5.63 7.66
N GLN A 98 -1.28 -6.87 7.60
CA GLN A 98 -2.70 -7.20 7.50
C GLN A 98 -3.56 -6.60 8.63
N PRO A 99 -3.10 -6.58 9.91
CA PRO A 99 -3.89 -5.98 10.99
C PRO A 99 -4.18 -4.49 10.84
N TYR A 100 -3.43 -3.79 9.98
CA TYR A 100 -3.56 -2.34 9.76
C TYR A 100 -4.46 -1.97 8.59
N ILE A 101 -5.00 -2.95 7.86
CA ILE A 101 -5.82 -2.70 6.68
C ILE A 101 -7.21 -2.22 7.10
N HIS A 102 -7.56 -0.97 6.73
CA HIS A 102 -8.93 -0.49 6.83
C HIS A 102 -9.69 -0.68 5.51
N GLU A 103 -9.05 -0.40 4.39
CA GLU A 103 -9.56 -0.65 3.04
C GLU A 103 -8.47 -1.29 2.19
N LEU A 104 -8.83 -2.20 1.31
CA LEU A 104 -7.91 -2.85 0.38
C LEU A 104 -8.49 -2.82 -1.03
N PHE A 105 -7.71 -2.33 -1.97
CA PHE A 105 -8.05 -2.32 -3.39
C PHE A 105 -7.02 -3.09 -4.20
N HIS A 106 -7.49 -3.89 -5.13
CA HIS A 106 -6.64 -4.63 -6.06
C HIS A 106 -6.61 -3.92 -7.41
N LYS A 107 -5.42 -3.65 -7.92
CA LYS A 107 -5.22 -3.05 -9.24
C LYS A 107 -4.56 -4.03 -10.20
N ASN A 108 -4.83 -3.87 -11.49
CA ASN A 108 -4.22 -4.65 -12.57
C ASN A 108 -3.32 -3.78 -13.45
N SER A 109 -2.81 -2.68 -12.91
CA SER A 109 -1.86 -1.81 -13.60
C SER A 109 -1.07 -1.01 -12.57
N THR A 110 -0.02 -0.31 -13.02
CA THR A 110 0.75 0.59 -12.16
C THR A 110 -0.06 1.81 -11.70
N ASN A 111 -1.17 2.11 -12.34
CA ASN A 111 -2.02 3.25 -11.99
C ASN A 111 -3.25 2.80 -11.19
N THR A 112 -3.28 3.11 -9.92
CA THR A 112 -4.39 2.79 -9.00
C THR A 112 -5.72 3.35 -9.48
N PHE A 113 -5.72 4.50 -10.14
CA PHE A 113 -6.93 5.15 -10.65
C PHE A 113 -7.60 4.39 -11.81
N THR A 114 -6.98 3.34 -12.33
CA THR A 114 -7.65 2.43 -13.26
C THR A 114 -8.55 1.39 -12.57
N CYS A 115 -8.44 1.24 -11.26
CA CYS A 115 -9.29 0.38 -10.46
C CYS A 115 -10.65 1.08 -10.21
N MET A 116 -11.73 0.53 -10.76
CA MET A 116 -13.06 1.12 -10.67
C MET A 116 -13.58 1.18 -9.23
N ASP A 117 -13.30 0.16 -8.43
CA ASP A 117 -13.69 0.15 -7.01
C ASP A 117 -13.01 1.27 -6.23
N PHE A 118 -11.75 1.53 -6.53
CA PHE A 118 -11.01 2.65 -5.93
C PHE A 118 -11.57 4.01 -6.37
N GLN A 119 -11.89 4.17 -7.66
CA GLN A 119 -12.52 5.39 -8.15
C GLN A 119 -13.86 5.65 -7.43
N SER A 120 -14.72 4.62 -7.35
CA SER A 120 -16.01 4.73 -6.66
C SER A 120 -15.85 5.07 -5.18
N PHE A 121 -14.85 4.50 -4.53
CA PHE A 121 -14.53 4.80 -3.14
C PHE A 121 -14.11 6.27 -2.95
N ILE A 122 -13.24 6.78 -3.81
CA ILE A 122 -12.79 8.18 -3.77
C ILE A 122 -13.98 9.13 -3.93
N GLU A 123 -14.85 8.87 -4.91
CA GLU A 123 -16.04 9.68 -5.16
C GLU A 123 -17.02 9.63 -3.99
N GLU A 124 -17.33 8.44 -3.47
CA GLU A 124 -18.26 8.24 -2.36
C GLU A 124 -17.78 8.93 -1.08
N LYS A 125 -16.51 8.84 -0.77
CA LYS A 125 -15.92 9.44 0.43
C LYS A 125 -15.49 10.89 0.21
N ARG A 126 -15.58 11.41 -1.01
CA ARG A 126 -15.16 12.76 -1.38
C ARG A 126 -13.69 13.05 -1.03
N LEU A 127 -12.85 12.04 -1.21
CA LEU A 127 -11.41 12.13 -0.92
C LEU A 127 -10.67 12.99 -1.96
N ASP A 128 -11.29 13.28 -3.08
CA ASP A 128 -10.79 14.21 -4.10
C ASP A 128 -10.69 15.66 -3.63
N THR A 129 -11.22 15.94 -2.45
CA THR A 129 -11.19 17.28 -1.82
C THR A 129 -10.10 17.44 -0.76
N TYR A 130 -9.32 16.38 -0.52
CA TYR A 130 -8.20 16.41 0.41
C TYR A 130 -6.93 16.95 -0.22
#